data_c9578b7d84fdbe84bbb46ef8b923967a
#
_entry.id   c9578b7d84fdbe84bbb46ef8b923967a
#
_cell.length_a   1.000
_cell.length_b   1.000
_cell.length_c   1.000
_cell.angle_alpha   90.00
_cell.angle_beta   90.00
_cell.angle_gamma   90.00
#
_symmetry.space_group_name_H-M   'P 1'
#
loop_
_entity.id
_entity.type
_entity.pdbx_description
1 polymer ?
#
loop_
_entity_poly.entity_id
_entity_poly.type
_entity_poly.pdbx_seq_one_letter_code
_entity_poly.pdbx_strand_id
1 'polypeptide(L)'
;MTVNTEPTQPRTRVRRPLGAIVSQLVVAGSSLLLSLVALRELGATGLGIFSLLLGVLVTVNSVQTGWIGDSLTVLDRFDPGIRRALFQSQWVAVGLIAVFTFAIALQVEGVGTTTAALFALASVAWSIEETCRRILIARREFWSLVANDGA
;
A
#
# COMPACT_ATOMS: atom_id res chain seq x y z
N MET A 1 4.05 49.59 25.04
CA MET A 1 4.27 49.06 23.67
C MET A 1 5.14 47.80 23.81
N THR A 2 4.51 46.66 23.92
CA THR A 2 5.20 45.36 24.02
C THR A 2 5.30 44.78 22.64
N VAL A 3 6.52 44.71 22.09
CA VAL A 3 6.83 44.09 20.80
C VAL A 3 6.72 42.58 20.98
N ASN A 4 5.65 41.98 20.44
CA ASN A 4 5.48 40.54 20.36
C ASN A 4 6.47 40.00 19.30
N THR A 5 7.63 39.51 19.72
CA THR A 5 8.53 38.74 18.86
C THR A 5 7.95 37.35 18.67
N GLU A 6 7.25 37.14 17.55
CA GLU A 6 6.87 35.79 17.07
C GLU A 6 8.14 34.91 16.95
N PRO A 7 8.13 33.72 17.57
CA PRO A 7 9.25 32.80 17.40
C PRO A 7 9.31 32.33 15.94
N THR A 8 10.38 32.68 15.25
CA THR A 8 10.74 32.21 13.91
C THR A 8 10.71 30.68 13.90
N GLN A 9 9.68 30.09 13.29
CA GLN A 9 9.58 28.64 13.11
C GLN A 9 10.75 28.15 12.24
N PRO A 10 11.50 27.14 12.68
CA PRO A 10 12.66 26.66 11.96
C PRO A 10 12.29 26.03 10.62
N ARG A 11 13.17 26.20 9.62
CA ARG A 11 13.13 25.79 8.22
C ARG A 11 12.96 24.27 7.94
N THR A 12 12.21 23.53 8.73
CA THR A 12 11.92 22.09 8.54
C THR A 12 10.88 21.81 7.46
N ARG A 13 10.31 22.85 6.85
CA ARG A 13 9.18 22.76 5.90
C ARG A 13 9.53 22.16 4.53
N VAL A 14 10.79 22.20 4.09
CA VAL A 14 11.21 21.80 2.72
C VAL A 14 11.55 20.31 2.62
N ARG A 15 11.97 19.67 3.70
CA ARG A 15 12.38 18.24 3.66
C ARG A 15 11.22 17.25 3.57
N ARG A 16 10.00 17.65 3.95
CA ARG A 16 8.82 16.77 3.96
C ARG A 16 8.30 16.40 2.57
N PRO A 17 8.17 17.34 1.60
CA PRO A 17 7.71 16.99 0.25
C PRO A 17 8.73 16.16 -0.53
N LEU A 18 10.04 16.31 -0.27
CA LEU A 18 11.07 15.55 -0.97
C LEU A 18 10.99 14.05 -0.66
N GLY A 19 10.76 13.65 0.59
CA GLY A 19 10.59 12.24 0.95
C GLY A 19 9.41 11.57 0.22
N ALA A 20 8.29 12.27 0.10
CA ALA A 20 7.14 11.76 -0.63
C ALA A 20 7.41 11.62 -2.14
N ILE A 21 8.14 12.56 -2.74
CA ILE A 21 8.52 12.50 -4.16
C ILE A 21 9.48 11.32 -4.41
N VAL A 22 10.48 11.14 -3.56
CA VAL A 22 11.44 10.03 -3.67
C VAL A 22 10.72 8.68 -3.55
N SER A 23 9.83 8.52 -2.57
CA SER A 23 9.03 7.31 -2.42
C SER A 23 8.20 7.02 -3.68
N GLN A 24 7.53 8.02 -4.27
CA GLN A 24 6.77 7.85 -5.50
C GLN A 24 7.65 7.45 -6.70
N LEU A 25 8.85 8.01 -6.81
CA LEU A 25 9.80 7.65 -7.86
C LEU A 25 10.30 6.21 -7.72
N VAL A 26 10.56 5.75 -6.49
CA VAL A 26 10.97 4.37 -6.22
C VAL A 26 9.84 3.41 -6.61
N VAL A 27 8.61 3.67 -6.18
CA VAL A 27 7.44 2.84 -6.53
C VAL A 27 7.20 2.81 -8.03
N ALA A 28 7.24 3.95 -8.72
CA ALA A 28 7.07 4.03 -10.17
C ALA A 28 8.18 3.30 -10.93
N GLY A 29 9.44 3.45 -10.50
CA GLY A 29 10.60 2.78 -11.08
C GLY A 29 10.53 1.27 -10.90
N SER A 30 10.17 0.78 -9.71
CA SER A 30 9.99 -0.65 -9.42
C SER A 30 8.86 -1.25 -10.28
N SER A 31 7.75 -0.55 -10.42
CA SER A 31 6.62 -0.96 -11.25
C SER A 31 6.99 -1.06 -12.73
N LEU A 32 7.76 -0.10 -13.24
CA LEU A 32 8.28 -0.11 -14.62
C LEU A 32 9.21 -1.30 -14.85
N LEU A 33 10.18 -1.51 -13.95
CA LEU A 33 11.13 -2.62 -14.03
C LEU A 33 10.39 -3.97 -14.01
N LEU A 34 9.44 -4.14 -13.10
CA LEU A 34 8.64 -5.35 -13.02
C LEU A 34 7.86 -5.61 -14.32
N SER A 35 7.29 -4.58 -14.93
CA SER A 35 6.58 -4.68 -16.21
C SER A 35 7.51 -5.06 -17.35
N LEU A 36 8.74 -4.52 -17.38
CA LEU A 36 9.74 -4.87 -18.40
C LEU A 36 10.22 -6.32 -18.25
N VAL A 37 10.45 -6.78 -17.02
CA VAL A 37 10.81 -8.17 -16.74
C VAL A 37 9.66 -9.09 -17.15
N ALA A 38 8.42 -8.76 -16.77
CA ALA A 38 7.24 -9.54 -17.15
C ALA A 38 7.08 -9.63 -18.68
N LEU A 39 7.29 -8.53 -19.40
CA LEU A 39 7.26 -8.54 -20.88
C LEU A 39 8.33 -9.45 -21.46
N ARG A 40 9.54 -9.39 -20.92
CA ARG A 40 10.67 -10.18 -21.43
C ARG A 40 10.50 -11.68 -21.18
N GLU A 41 10.06 -12.06 -19.98
CA GLU A 41 9.99 -13.47 -19.56
C GLU A 41 8.67 -14.15 -19.97
N LEU A 42 7.55 -13.41 -19.95
CA LEU A 42 6.21 -13.97 -20.18
C LEU A 42 5.66 -13.66 -21.58
N GLY A 43 6.30 -12.77 -22.32
CA GLY A 43 5.81 -12.31 -23.63
C GLY A 43 4.56 -11.44 -23.54
N ALA A 44 3.97 -11.09 -24.67
CA ALA A 44 2.84 -10.15 -24.73
C ALA A 44 1.57 -10.69 -24.04
N THR A 45 1.25 -11.96 -24.21
CA THR A 45 0.08 -12.60 -23.59
C THR A 45 0.25 -12.67 -22.07
N GLY A 46 1.44 -13.08 -21.59
CA GLY A 46 1.73 -13.13 -20.17
C GLY A 46 1.74 -11.75 -19.51
N LEU A 47 2.23 -10.73 -20.21
CA LEU A 47 2.14 -9.34 -19.77
C LEU A 47 0.67 -8.88 -19.64
N GLY A 48 -0.21 -9.31 -20.56
CA GLY A 48 -1.64 -9.03 -20.49
C GLY A 48 -2.28 -9.61 -19.21
N ILE A 49 -2.02 -10.89 -18.93
CA ILE A 49 -2.48 -11.56 -17.69
C ILE A 49 -1.92 -10.87 -16.46
N PHE A 50 -0.62 -10.58 -16.44
CA PHE A 50 0.03 -9.86 -15.34
C PHE A 50 -0.60 -8.49 -15.08
N SER A 51 -0.85 -7.71 -16.14
CA SER A 51 -1.46 -6.38 -16.02
C SER A 51 -2.90 -6.44 -15.51
N LEU A 52 -3.67 -7.47 -15.90
CA LEU A 52 -5.02 -7.71 -15.40
C LEU A 52 -5.00 -8.03 -13.91
N LEU A 53 -4.14 -8.95 -13.48
CA LEU A 53 -3.99 -9.30 -12.06
C LEU A 53 -3.51 -8.11 -11.23
N LEU A 54 -2.57 -7.32 -11.77
CA LEU A 54 -2.11 -6.09 -11.11
C LEU A 54 -3.24 -5.07 -10.98
N GLY A 55 -4.09 -4.91 -11.99
CA GLY A 55 -5.27 -4.05 -11.94
C GLY A 55 -6.25 -4.47 -10.84
N VAL A 56 -6.51 -5.78 -10.71
CA VAL A 56 -7.31 -6.33 -9.62
C VAL A 56 -6.70 -6.00 -8.26
N LEU A 57 -5.39 -6.21 -8.11
CA LEU A 57 -4.67 -5.93 -6.88
C LEU A 57 -4.78 -4.46 -6.47
N VAL A 58 -4.54 -3.54 -7.41
CA VAL A 58 -4.65 -2.08 -7.16
C VAL A 58 -6.08 -1.70 -6.77
N THR A 59 -7.09 -2.27 -7.43
CA THR A 59 -8.50 -2.00 -7.14
C THR A 59 -8.87 -2.46 -5.72
N VAL A 60 -8.52 -3.68 -5.36
CA VAL A 60 -8.76 -4.24 -4.04
C VAL A 60 -8.06 -3.43 -2.95
N ASN A 61 -6.80 -3.04 -3.21
CA ASN A 61 -6.05 -2.22 -2.27
C ASN A 61 -6.65 -0.81 -2.10
N SER A 62 -7.20 -0.22 -3.17
CA SER A 62 -7.90 1.07 -3.10
C SER A 62 -9.15 1.00 -2.23
N VAL A 63 -9.93 -0.09 -2.35
CA VAL A 63 -11.11 -0.33 -1.49
C VAL A 63 -10.69 -0.49 -0.02
N GLN A 64 -9.66 -1.28 0.25
CA GLN A 64 -9.14 -1.46 1.61
C GLN A 64 -8.65 -0.13 2.20
N THR A 65 -7.98 0.67 1.39
CA THR A 65 -7.50 2.00 1.76
C THR A 65 -8.64 2.91 2.21
N GLY A 66 -9.72 3.00 1.42
CA GLY A 66 -10.89 3.79 1.80
C GLY A 66 -11.59 3.26 3.06
N TRP A 67 -11.63 1.94 3.22
CA TRP A 67 -12.30 1.33 4.38
C TRP A 67 -11.53 1.52 5.70
N ILE A 68 -10.25 1.17 5.72
CA ILE A 68 -9.45 1.12 6.96
C ILE A 68 -8.50 2.30 7.06
N GLY A 69 -7.85 2.67 5.94
CA GLY A 69 -6.83 3.70 5.92
C GLY A 69 -7.37 5.07 6.33
N ASP A 70 -8.50 5.47 5.80
CA ASP A 70 -9.10 6.76 6.10
C ASP A 70 -9.70 6.78 7.51
N SER A 71 -10.22 5.65 8.00
CA SER A 71 -10.70 5.50 9.37
C SER A 71 -9.61 5.75 10.42
N LEU A 72 -8.36 5.32 10.15
CA LEU A 72 -7.21 5.55 11.03
C LEU A 72 -6.83 7.04 11.17
N THR A 73 -7.21 7.87 10.21
CA THR A 73 -6.90 9.32 10.25
C THR A 73 -7.96 10.14 10.96
N VAL A 74 -9.20 9.65 11.03
CA VAL A 74 -10.37 10.37 11.57
C VAL A 74 -10.71 9.94 12.99
N LEU A 75 -10.54 8.65 13.33
CA LEU A 75 -10.90 8.12 14.64
C LEU A 75 -9.81 8.39 15.68
N ASP A 76 -10.22 8.53 16.95
CA ASP A 76 -9.29 8.69 18.06
C ASP A 76 -8.47 7.41 18.26
N ARG A 77 -7.22 7.46 17.80
CA ARG A 77 -6.26 6.35 17.86
C ARG A 77 -5.80 5.99 19.28
N PHE A 78 -6.11 6.81 20.28
CA PHE A 78 -5.75 6.55 21.68
C PHE A 78 -6.80 5.73 22.41
N ASP A 79 -8.02 5.60 21.87
CA ASP A 79 -9.05 4.75 22.43
C ASP A 79 -8.71 3.25 22.20
N PRO A 80 -8.54 2.46 23.28
CA PRO A 80 -8.23 1.04 23.17
C PRO A 80 -9.31 0.22 22.44
N GLY A 81 -10.58 0.61 22.55
CA GLY A 81 -11.73 -0.03 21.90
C GLY A 81 -11.66 0.15 20.38
N ILE A 82 -11.39 1.38 19.93
CA ILE A 82 -11.26 1.71 18.52
C ILE A 82 -10.07 0.96 17.90
N ARG A 83 -8.93 0.93 18.58
CA ARG A 83 -7.76 0.19 18.13
C ARG A 83 -8.04 -1.30 17.94
N ARG A 84 -8.73 -1.92 18.89
CA ARG A 84 -9.08 -3.35 18.80
C ARG A 84 -10.04 -3.62 17.64
N ALA A 85 -11.05 -2.76 17.45
CA ALA A 85 -12.00 -2.88 16.36
C ALA A 85 -11.31 -2.72 14.98
N LEU A 86 -10.42 -1.74 14.82
CA LEU A 86 -9.64 -1.53 13.59
C LEU A 86 -8.72 -2.72 13.30
N PHE A 87 -8.06 -3.25 14.32
CA PHE A 87 -7.21 -4.43 14.15
C PHE A 87 -8.02 -5.67 13.72
N GLN A 88 -9.18 -5.90 14.32
CA GLN A 88 -10.07 -6.99 13.93
C GLN A 88 -10.59 -6.80 12.50
N SER A 89 -11.06 -5.60 12.14
CA SER A 89 -11.53 -5.32 10.78
C SER A 89 -10.42 -5.46 9.73
N GLN A 90 -9.16 -5.17 10.08
CA GLN A 90 -8.01 -5.39 9.20
C GLN A 90 -7.83 -6.88 8.88
N TRP A 91 -7.90 -7.77 9.88
CA TRP A 91 -7.76 -9.20 9.63
C TRP A 91 -8.91 -9.78 8.81
N VAL A 92 -10.13 -9.30 9.03
CA VAL A 92 -11.28 -9.66 8.20
C VAL A 92 -11.07 -9.20 6.76
N ALA A 93 -10.64 -7.96 6.56
CA ALA A 93 -10.36 -7.42 5.23
C ALA A 93 -9.25 -8.23 4.51
N VAL A 94 -8.15 -8.55 5.19
CA VAL A 94 -7.05 -9.37 4.65
C VAL A 94 -7.55 -10.75 4.25
N GLY A 95 -8.38 -11.40 5.08
CA GLY A 95 -8.98 -12.69 4.75
C GLY A 95 -9.90 -12.63 3.51
N LEU A 96 -10.74 -11.60 3.43
CA LEU A 96 -11.60 -11.38 2.26
C LEU A 96 -10.79 -11.12 0.99
N ILE A 97 -9.72 -10.31 1.09
CA ILE A 97 -8.81 -10.04 -0.02
C ILE A 97 -8.16 -11.33 -0.52
N ALA A 98 -7.65 -12.16 0.39
CA ALA A 98 -7.04 -13.44 0.03
C ALA A 98 -8.00 -14.35 -0.75
N VAL A 99 -9.22 -14.52 -0.24
CA VAL A 99 -10.24 -15.36 -0.88
C VAL A 99 -10.67 -14.78 -2.24
N PHE A 100 -10.90 -13.47 -2.30
CA PHE A 100 -11.37 -12.80 -3.50
C PHE A 100 -10.31 -12.81 -4.61
N THR A 101 -9.06 -12.47 -4.29
CA THR A 101 -7.97 -12.46 -5.27
C THR A 101 -7.63 -13.88 -5.75
N PHE A 102 -7.69 -14.88 -4.87
CA PHE A 102 -7.54 -16.28 -5.25
C PHE A 102 -8.64 -16.73 -6.22
N ALA A 103 -9.91 -16.44 -5.89
CA ALA A 103 -11.05 -16.81 -6.71
C ALA A 103 -11.00 -16.13 -8.10
N ILE A 104 -10.65 -14.85 -8.16
CA ILE A 104 -10.50 -14.14 -9.45
C ILE A 104 -9.36 -14.73 -10.26
N ALA A 105 -8.20 -15.00 -9.64
CA ALA A 105 -7.06 -15.56 -10.35
C ALA A 105 -7.37 -16.90 -10.98
N LEU A 106 -8.20 -17.73 -10.35
CA LEU A 106 -8.65 -19.01 -10.91
C LEU A 106 -9.57 -18.88 -12.15
N GLN A 107 -10.20 -17.71 -12.33
CA GLN A 107 -11.05 -17.46 -13.51
C GLN A 107 -10.23 -17.02 -14.75
N VAL A 108 -8.96 -16.69 -14.55
CA VAL A 108 -8.09 -16.23 -15.64
C VAL A 108 -7.50 -17.46 -16.37
N GLU A 109 -7.78 -17.57 -17.65
CA GLU A 109 -7.24 -18.66 -18.48
C GLU A 109 -5.70 -18.67 -18.44
N GLY A 110 -5.13 -19.85 -18.28
CA GLY A 110 -3.67 -20.04 -18.17
C GLY A 110 -3.09 -19.84 -16.78
N VAL A 111 -3.89 -19.47 -15.78
CA VAL A 111 -3.46 -19.35 -14.39
C VAL A 111 -3.78 -20.63 -13.62
N GLY A 112 -2.74 -21.37 -13.23
CA GLY A 112 -2.88 -22.57 -12.39
C GLY A 112 -3.12 -22.22 -10.91
N THR A 113 -3.59 -23.22 -10.13
CA THR A 113 -3.86 -23.06 -8.69
C THR A 113 -2.67 -22.55 -7.89
N THR A 114 -1.45 -22.99 -8.23
CA THR A 114 -0.23 -22.51 -7.58
C THR A 114 -0.01 -21.01 -7.82
N THR A 115 -0.18 -20.55 -9.06
CA THR A 115 -0.07 -19.12 -9.41
C THR A 115 -1.14 -18.31 -8.73
N ALA A 116 -2.38 -18.81 -8.68
CA ALA A 116 -3.48 -18.16 -7.96
C ALA A 116 -3.20 -18.05 -6.45
N ALA A 117 -2.64 -19.09 -5.83
CA ALA A 117 -2.25 -19.06 -4.42
C ALA A 117 -1.12 -18.06 -4.14
N LEU A 118 -0.10 -18.02 -5.00
CA LEU A 118 0.99 -17.04 -4.90
C LEU A 118 0.49 -15.61 -5.08
N PHE A 119 -0.44 -15.39 -6.01
CA PHE A 119 -1.06 -14.09 -6.22
C PHE A 119 -1.88 -13.66 -5.00
N ALA A 120 -2.68 -14.54 -4.40
CA ALA A 120 -3.41 -14.24 -3.17
C ALA A 120 -2.45 -13.92 -2.01
N LEU A 121 -1.35 -14.66 -1.88
CA LEU A 121 -0.32 -14.40 -0.86
C LEU A 121 0.35 -13.04 -1.07
N ALA A 122 0.70 -12.70 -2.32
CA ALA A 122 1.25 -11.39 -2.67
C ALA A 122 0.27 -10.26 -2.35
N SER A 123 -1.04 -10.47 -2.60
CA SER A 123 -2.10 -9.52 -2.29
C SER A 123 -2.22 -9.26 -0.77
N VAL A 124 -2.10 -10.31 0.03
CA VAL A 124 -2.07 -10.21 1.50
C VAL A 124 -0.84 -9.45 1.97
N ALA A 125 0.34 -9.79 1.44
CA ALA A 125 1.59 -9.11 1.79
C ALA A 125 1.52 -7.61 1.48
N TRP A 126 1.04 -7.25 0.29
CA TRP A 126 0.82 -5.85 -0.09
C TRP A 126 -0.17 -5.13 0.84
N SER A 127 -1.28 -5.78 1.20
CA SER A 127 -2.27 -5.21 2.12
C SER A 127 -1.68 -4.90 3.49
N ILE A 128 -0.80 -5.77 3.99
CA ILE A 128 -0.10 -5.56 5.26
C ILE A 128 0.90 -4.41 5.14
N GLU A 129 1.67 -4.38 4.06
CA GLU A 129 2.63 -3.31 3.76
C GLU A 129 1.95 -1.94 3.72
N GLU A 130 0.85 -1.81 2.97
CA GLU A 130 0.10 -0.55 2.86
C GLU A 130 -0.48 -0.11 4.22
N THR A 131 -0.91 -1.05 5.05
CA THR A 131 -1.36 -0.75 6.41
C THR A 131 -0.21 -0.22 7.28
N CYS A 132 0.96 -0.86 7.22
CA CYS A 132 2.16 -0.40 7.92
C CYS A 132 2.58 1.00 7.44
N ARG A 133 2.57 1.22 6.13
CA ARG A 133 2.86 2.52 5.51
C ARG A 133 1.96 3.63 6.04
N ARG A 134 0.64 3.37 6.14
CA ARG A 134 -0.31 4.35 6.68
C ARG A 134 -0.12 4.63 8.16
N ILE A 135 0.22 3.61 8.95
CA ILE A 135 0.56 3.80 10.37
C ILE A 135 1.80 4.70 10.50
N LEU A 136 2.82 4.50 9.68
CA LEU A 136 4.03 5.34 9.66
C LEU A 136 3.73 6.78 9.24
N ILE A 137 2.88 6.97 8.22
CA ILE A 137 2.42 8.31 7.82
C ILE A 137 1.68 8.99 8.97
N ALA A 138 0.77 8.28 9.64
CA ALA A 138 0.02 8.82 10.77
C ALA A 138 0.92 9.20 11.96
N ARG A 139 2.05 8.50 12.15
CA ARG A 139 3.07 8.84 13.16
C ARG A 139 4.01 9.96 12.73
N ARG A 140 3.92 10.44 11.47
CA ARG A 140 4.81 11.43 10.86
C ARG A 140 6.28 10.99 10.77
N GLU A 141 6.52 9.69 10.73
CA GLU A 141 7.87 9.10 10.63
C GLU A 141 8.25 8.89 9.14
N PHE A 142 8.39 9.98 8.39
CA PHE A 142 8.60 9.95 6.94
C PHE A 142 9.87 9.24 6.49
N TRP A 143 10.91 9.20 7.32
CA TRP A 143 12.15 8.48 6.97
C TRP A 143 12.03 6.97 7.05
N SER A 144 11.17 6.48 7.92
CA SER A 144 10.84 5.04 8.00
C SER A 144 10.08 4.55 6.78
N LEU A 145 9.33 5.45 6.10
CA LEU A 145 8.64 5.13 4.84
C LEU A 145 9.62 4.81 3.71
N VAL A 146 10.69 5.61 3.57
CA VAL A 146 11.70 5.39 2.52
C VAL A 146 12.40 4.04 2.70
N ALA A 147 12.64 3.62 3.94
CA ALA A 147 13.22 2.32 4.24
C ALA A 147 12.26 1.15 3.93
N ASN A 148 10.96 1.34 4.17
CA ASN A 148 9.93 0.33 3.91
C ASN A 148 9.63 0.17 2.41
N ASP A 149 9.61 1.27 1.65
CA ASP A 149 9.35 1.26 0.20
C ASP A 149 10.59 0.80 -0.63
N GLY A 150 11.76 0.72 0.00
CA GLY A 150 13.02 0.33 -0.64
C GLY A 150 13.49 -1.10 -0.33
N ALA A 151 12.76 -1.86 0.50
CA ALA A 151 13.04 -3.26 0.84
C ALA A 151 12.22 -4.22 0.00
#